data_ede241e880ae8cdfa07e4002043d935c
#
_entry.id   ede241e880ae8cdfa07e4002043d935c
#
_cell.length_a   1.000
_cell.length_b   1.000
_cell.length_c   1.000
_cell.angle_alpha   90.00
_cell.angle_beta   90.00
_cell.angle_gamma   90.00
#
_symmetry.space_group_name_H-M   'P 1'
#
loop_
_entity.id
_entity.type
_entity.pdbx_description
1 polymer ?
#
loop_
_entity_poly.entity_id
_entity_poly.type
_entity_poly.pdbx_seq_one_letter_code
_entity_poly.pdbx_strand_id
1 'polypeptide(L)'
;MMPKHFMTLCAIVLLSLTIGGLAFAQASKRHQQAVQQKPFGTQDGRPVTLYTLTNANGVEVDTMNYGGIILSIRVPDRKGQFADIVLGHESLEGYVPNPPYIGAVVGRYANRIANGTFTLDGKAYSLPKNDGPNTLHGGTDKTFNKVVWDGEPLKGKAGVTYTYLSKDGDDGFPGNVKVRVTYTLTNSNELVIDYEATTDKATPINLSQHSYFNLAGEGTGDILNHELMLNADRFTPVDKNLIPTGELRPVKGTPLDFTAPTKVGSRIDDSYDQLVLGHGYDHNWVINRKGNGLTLAARMYEPTSGRVLEVSTTQPGVQFYTGNFLDGTVTGKQGHVYKRRYGFCLETQHFPDSPNHPDFPSTILKPGEAFRSKTVFKFSTK
;
A
#
# COMPACT_ATOMS: atom_id res chain seq x y z
N MET A 1 -86.57 12.05 -62.32
CA MET A 1 -85.36 12.91 -62.28
C MET A 1 -84.56 12.48 -61.07
N MET A 2 -83.48 11.75 -61.23
CA MET A 2 -82.62 11.26 -60.19
C MET A 2 -81.37 12.14 -60.11
N PRO A 3 -80.82 12.42 -58.91
CA PRO A 3 -79.41 12.81 -58.82
C PRO A 3 -78.52 11.69 -58.25
N LYS A 4 -77.36 11.65 -58.81
CA LYS A 4 -76.30 10.68 -58.61
C LYS A 4 -75.64 10.87 -57.25
N HIS A 5 -75.38 9.78 -56.50
CA HIS A 5 -74.56 9.71 -55.35
C HIS A 5 -73.09 9.61 -55.73
N PHE A 6 -72.27 10.52 -55.19
CA PHE A 6 -70.82 10.45 -55.19
C PHE A 6 -70.34 9.82 -53.86
N MET A 7 -69.72 8.66 -53.91
CA MET A 7 -69.03 8.04 -52.78
C MET A 7 -67.59 8.54 -52.77
N THR A 8 -67.25 9.26 -51.69
CA THR A 8 -65.88 9.69 -51.43
C THR A 8 -65.22 8.63 -50.54
N LEU A 9 -64.17 8.01 -51.04
CA LEU A 9 -63.35 7.01 -50.34
C LEU A 9 -62.28 7.77 -49.46
N CYS A 10 -62.38 7.73 -48.10
CA CYS A 10 -61.36 8.22 -47.21
C CYS A 10 -60.28 7.14 -47.06
N ALA A 11 -59.09 7.43 -47.58
CA ALA A 11 -57.91 6.64 -47.33
C ALA A 11 -57.28 7.09 -46.02
N ILE A 12 -57.30 6.23 -44.99
CA ILE A 12 -56.57 6.41 -43.75
C ILE A 12 -55.12 5.98 -43.96
N VAL A 13 -54.19 6.95 -43.99
CA VAL A 13 -52.74 6.68 -43.97
C VAL A 13 -52.29 6.49 -42.52
N LEU A 14 -52.01 5.25 -42.11
CA LEU A 14 -51.36 4.96 -40.85
C LEU A 14 -49.87 5.33 -40.96
N LEU A 15 -49.46 6.41 -40.30
CA LEU A 15 -48.05 6.80 -40.14
C LEU A 15 -47.48 6.07 -38.95
N SER A 16 -46.74 4.97 -39.19
CA SER A 16 -45.98 4.26 -38.14
C SER A 16 -44.72 5.07 -37.78
N LEU A 17 -44.74 5.75 -36.67
CA LEU A 17 -43.51 6.34 -36.06
C LEU A 17 -42.68 5.24 -35.44
N THR A 18 -41.62 4.86 -36.13
CA THR A 18 -40.52 4.07 -35.54
C THR A 18 -39.65 5.00 -34.72
N ILE A 19 -39.83 4.96 -33.40
CA ILE A 19 -38.88 5.60 -32.45
C ILE A 19 -37.61 4.77 -32.46
N GLY A 20 -36.67 5.17 -33.30
CA GLY A 20 -35.30 4.66 -33.27
C GLY A 20 -34.61 5.17 -32.00
N GLY A 21 -34.51 4.31 -30.99
CA GLY A 21 -33.72 4.59 -29.80
C GLY A 21 -32.23 4.73 -30.17
N LEU A 22 -31.72 5.96 -30.26
CA LEU A 22 -30.31 6.25 -30.32
C LEU A 22 -29.71 5.89 -28.96
N ALA A 23 -29.18 4.69 -28.81
CA ALA A 23 -28.27 4.34 -27.73
C ALA A 23 -27.00 5.18 -27.91
N PHE A 24 -26.87 6.27 -27.17
CA PHE A 24 -25.61 6.97 -27.03
C PHE A 24 -24.66 6.03 -26.29
N ALA A 25 -23.86 5.27 -27.02
CA ALA A 25 -22.67 4.67 -26.47
C ALA A 25 -21.75 5.81 -26.04
N GLN A 26 -21.72 6.08 -24.73
CA GLN A 26 -20.78 7.03 -24.13
C GLN A 26 -19.39 6.42 -24.31
N ALA A 27 -18.68 6.86 -25.36
CA ALA A 27 -17.30 6.47 -25.58
C ALA A 27 -16.51 6.94 -24.35
N SER A 28 -16.07 5.99 -23.53
CA SER A 28 -15.19 6.29 -22.40
C SER A 28 -13.96 7.00 -22.99
N LYS A 29 -13.73 8.26 -22.57
CA LYS A 29 -12.50 8.97 -22.93
C LYS A 29 -11.35 8.14 -22.38
N ARG A 30 -10.61 7.47 -23.27
CA ARG A 30 -9.35 6.83 -22.87
C ARG A 30 -8.38 7.93 -22.45
N HIS A 31 -7.97 7.93 -21.19
CA HIS A 31 -6.92 8.81 -20.72
C HIS A 31 -5.61 8.41 -21.39
N GLN A 32 -4.78 9.40 -21.71
CA GLN A 32 -3.42 9.10 -22.16
C GLN A 32 -2.61 8.70 -20.93
N GLN A 33 -1.93 7.57 -21.00
CA GLN A 33 -0.99 7.16 -19.95
C GLN A 33 0.09 8.24 -19.80
N ALA A 34 0.20 8.85 -18.61
CA ALA A 34 1.02 10.03 -18.41
C ALA A 34 1.63 10.10 -17.02
N VAL A 35 2.72 10.86 -16.92
CA VAL A 35 3.27 11.36 -15.65
C VAL A 35 3.24 12.88 -15.71
N GLN A 36 2.58 13.51 -14.76
CA GLN A 36 2.65 14.94 -14.54
C GLN A 36 3.54 15.22 -13.33
N GLN A 37 4.24 16.34 -13.36
CA GLN A 37 5.11 16.78 -12.28
C GLN A 37 4.73 18.18 -11.87
N LYS A 38 4.73 18.45 -10.54
CA LYS A 38 4.60 19.83 -10.04
C LYS A 38 5.45 20.00 -8.77
N PRO A 39 5.95 21.21 -8.50
CA PRO A 39 6.57 21.53 -7.22
C PRO A 39 5.59 21.24 -6.06
N PHE A 40 6.09 20.65 -4.97
CA PHE A 40 5.28 20.33 -3.80
C PHE A 40 5.85 20.93 -2.50
N GLY A 41 7.00 21.56 -2.57
CA GLY A 41 7.67 22.22 -1.45
C GLY A 41 9.17 22.04 -1.47
N THR A 42 9.80 22.25 -0.33
CA THR A 42 11.24 22.08 -0.11
C THR A 42 11.48 21.48 1.25
N GLN A 43 12.33 20.46 1.34
CA GLN A 43 12.74 19.84 2.59
C GLN A 43 14.26 19.74 2.65
N ASP A 44 14.87 20.21 3.74
CA ASP A 44 16.33 20.27 3.95
C ASP A 44 17.09 20.93 2.78
N GLY A 45 16.51 22.00 2.24
CA GLY A 45 17.09 22.74 1.09
C GLY A 45 16.95 22.02 -0.27
N ARG A 46 16.31 20.86 -0.33
CA ARG A 46 16.08 20.08 -1.55
C ARG A 46 14.63 20.23 -2.03
N PRO A 47 14.40 20.40 -3.35
CA PRO A 47 13.06 20.50 -3.90
C PRO A 47 12.31 19.16 -3.74
N VAL A 48 11.05 19.24 -3.30
CA VAL A 48 10.10 18.13 -3.30
C VAL A 48 9.16 18.28 -4.48
N THR A 49 9.07 17.23 -5.29
CA THR A 49 8.24 17.16 -6.49
C THR A 49 7.14 16.13 -6.31
N LEU A 50 5.91 16.51 -6.62
CA LEU A 50 4.78 15.61 -6.74
C LEU A 50 4.68 15.06 -8.16
N TYR A 51 4.47 13.76 -8.28
CA TYR A 51 4.27 13.03 -9.53
C TYR A 51 2.88 12.44 -9.53
N THR A 52 2.04 12.82 -10.51
CA THR A 52 0.74 12.20 -10.75
C THR A 52 0.86 11.20 -11.89
N LEU A 53 0.66 9.94 -11.58
CA LEU A 53 0.66 8.83 -12.53
C LEU A 53 -0.79 8.56 -12.94
N THR A 54 -1.09 8.63 -14.25
CA THR A 54 -2.45 8.36 -14.77
C THR A 54 -2.40 7.25 -15.79
N ASN A 55 -3.27 6.23 -15.66
CA ASN A 55 -3.39 5.17 -16.66
C ASN A 55 -4.55 5.42 -17.66
N ALA A 56 -4.67 4.56 -18.68
CA ALA A 56 -5.69 4.68 -19.71
C ALA A 56 -7.14 4.55 -19.19
N ASN A 57 -7.33 4.01 -18.00
CA ASN A 57 -8.66 3.83 -17.38
C ASN A 57 -9.03 4.98 -16.41
N GLY A 58 -8.15 6.00 -16.29
CA GLY A 58 -8.37 7.14 -15.40
C GLY A 58 -8.04 6.87 -13.93
N VAL A 59 -7.41 5.73 -13.61
CA VAL A 59 -6.82 5.52 -12.28
C VAL A 59 -5.63 6.46 -12.14
N GLU A 60 -5.53 7.11 -10.97
CA GLU A 60 -4.48 8.07 -10.66
C GLU A 60 -3.77 7.68 -9.36
N VAL A 61 -2.46 7.88 -9.33
CA VAL A 61 -1.62 7.74 -8.14
C VAL A 61 -0.76 8.99 -8.02
N ASP A 62 -0.93 9.70 -6.90
CA ASP A 62 -0.05 10.79 -6.53
C ASP A 62 1.05 10.30 -5.61
N THR A 63 2.30 10.59 -5.95
CA THR A 63 3.48 10.22 -5.17
C THR A 63 4.52 11.33 -5.18
N MET A 64 5.37 11.43 -4.16
CA MET A 64 6.42 12.44 -4.10
C MET A 64 7.79 11.84 -3.77
N ASN A 65 8.84 12.59 -4.11
CA ASN A 65 10.22 12.17 -3.84
C ASN A 65 10.66 12.38 -2.37
N TYR A 66 9.87 12.99 -1.50
CA TYR A 66 10.10 12.94 -0.07
C TYR A 66 9.51 11.63 0.47
N GLY A 67 10.35 10.78 1.05
CA GLY A 67 9.97 9.48 1.60
C GLY A 67 9.46 8.46 0.58
N GLY A 68 9.50 8.74 -0.74
CA GLY A 68 8.82 7.93 -1.75
C GLY A 68 7.33 7.77 -1.46
N ILE A 69 6.72 8.80 -0.85
CA ILE A 69 5.37 8.74 -0.29
C ILE A 69 4.32 8.66 -1.39
N ILE A 70 3.35 7.76 -1.22
CA ILE A 70 2.09 7.75 -1.97
C ILE A 70 1.08 8.59 -1.19
N LEU A 71 0.60 9.68 -1.84
CA LEU A 71 -0.32 10.63 -1.22
C LEU A 71 -1.78 10.29 -1.51
N SER A 72 -2.06 9.78 -2.71
CA SER A 72 -3.41 9.53 -3.20
C SER A 72 -3.41 8.32 -4.13
N ILE A 73 -4.45 7.52 -4.08
CA ILE A 73 -4.77 6.47 -5.06
C ILE A 73 -6.25 6.59 -5.39
N ARG A 74 -6.58 7.09 -6.58
CA ARG A 74 -7.95 7.32 -7.03
C ARG A 74 -8.41 6.21 -7.94
N VAL A 75 -9.37 5.41 -7.48
CA VAL A 75 -9.91 4.25 -8.21
C VAL A 75 -11.42 4.28 -8.25
N PRO A 76 -12.06 3.74 -9.33
CA PRO A 76 -13.51 3.71 -9.43
C PRO A 76 -14.13 2.69 -8.47
N ASP A 77 -15.37 2.96 -8.06
CA ASP A 77 -16.26 1.97 -7.45
C ASP A 77 -17.02 1.16 -8.53
N ARG A 78 -17.92 0.26 -8.11
CA ARG A 78 -18.76 -0.54 -9.03
C ARG A 78 -19.69 0.29 -9.92
N LYS A 79 -19.91 1.59 -9.58
CA LYS A 79 -20.69 2.54 -10.38
C LYS A 79 -19.83 3.44 -11.26
N GLY A 80 -18.50 3.21 -11.25
CA GLY A 80 -17.53 4.03 -11.98
C GLY A 80 -17.21 5.37 -11.29
N GLN A 81 -17.59 5.58 -10.02
CA GLN A 81 -17.30 6.80 -9.28
C GLN A 81 -15.92 6.67 -8.62
N PHE A 82 -15.01 7.59 -8.98
CA PHE A 82 -13.66 7.62 -8.44
C PHE A 82 -13.63 8.20 -7.03
N ALA A 83 -12.87 7.56 -6.13
CA ALA A 83 -12.53 8.09 -4.83
C ALA A 83 -11.06 7.80 -4.52
N ASP A 84 -10.46 8.64 -3.70
CA ASP A 84 -9.18 8.38 -3.08
C ASP A 84 -9.36 7.33 -1.99
N ILE A 85 -8.52 6.31 -1.98
CA ILE A 85 -8.63 5.16 -1.07
C ILE A 85 -7.46 5.04 -0.09
N VAL A 86 -6.63 6.07 0.06
CA VAL A 86 -5.53 6.07 1.03
C VAL A 86 -5.56 7.32 1.91
N LEU A 87 -5.19 7.15 3.17
CA LEU A 87 -4.98 8.26 4.10
C LEU A 87 -3.75 9.07 3.68
N GLY A 88 -3.74 10.37 4.00
CA GLY A 88 -2.64 11.25 3.64
C GLY A 88 -2.88 12.68 4.09
N HIS A 89 -2.02 13.59 3.62
CA HIS A 89 -2.13 15.03 3.84
C HIS A 89 -2.14 15.76 2.49
N GLU A 90 -2.62 17.01 2.47
CA GLU A 90 -2.70 17.81 1.26
C GLU A 90 -1.40 18.56 0.94
N SER A 91 -0.54 18.75 1.95
CA SER A 91 0.71 19.50 1.81
C SER A 91 1.90 18.74 2.40
N LEU A 92 3.11 19.16 2.04
CA LEU A 92 4.36 18.57 2.51
C LEU A 92 4.50 18.67 4.03
N GLU A 93 4.04 19.77 4.63
CA GLU A 93 4.15 20.04 6.07
C GLU A 93 3.47 18.96 6.92
N GLY A 94 2.37 18.38 6.43
CA GLY A 94 1.70 17.26 7.11
C GLY A 94 2.53 15.98 7.14
N TYR A 95 3.45 15.81 6.17
CA TYR A 95 4.30 14.62 6.08
C TYR A 95 5.66 14.79 6.76
N VAL A 96 6.16 16.02 6.98
CA VAL A 96 7.51 16.23 7.54
C VAL A 96 7.68 15.61 8.93
N PRO A 97 6.72 15.71 9.88
CA PRO A 97 6.80 14.93 11.13
C PRO A 97 6.63 13.42 10.89
N ASN A 98 5.80 13.05 9.93
CA ASN A 98 5.41 11.70 9.47
C ASN A 98 5.42 10.61 10.58
N PRO A 99 4.86 10.85 11.77
CA PRO A 99 4.95 9.89 12.87
C PRO A 99 4.22 8.57 12.61
N PRO A 100 3.11 8.46 11.85
CA PRO A 100 2.54 7.15 11.54
C PRO A 100 3.03 6.55 10.21
N TYR A 101 4.08 7.09 9.58
CA TYR A 101 4.66 6.61 8.31
C TYR A 101 3.68 6.59 7.13
N ILE A 102 2.66 7.46 7.14
CA ILE A 102 1.57 7.47 6.15
C ILE A 102 2.12 7.53 4.72
N GLY A 103 1.83 6.47 3.95
CA GLY A 103 2.15 6.37 2.53
C GLY A 103 3.63 6.20 2.19
N ALA A 104 4.53 6.08 3.16
CA ALA A 104 5.96 6.13 2.96
C ALA A 104 6.60 4.80 2.56
N VAL A 105 7.75 4.88 1.86
CA VAL A 105 8.70 3.78 1.81
C VAL A 105 9.41 3.69 3.16
N VAL A 106 9.34 2.55 3.83
CA VAL A 106 10.00 2.31 5.11
C VAL A 106 11.26 1.47 4.92
N GLY A 107 12.31 1.84 5.62
CA GLY A 107 13.66 1.27 5.56
C GLY A 107 14.67 2.18 6.30
N ARG A 108 15.96 1.72 6.46
CA ARG A 108 16.63 0.60 5.78
C ARG A 108 16.04 -0.77 6.17
N TYR A 109 15.45 -0.89 7.37
CA TYR A 109 14.80 -2.11 7.82
C TYR A 109 13.35 -1.82 8.21
N ALA A 110 12.41 -2.29 7.38
CA ALA A 110 10.97 -2.21 7.66
C ALA A 110 10.63 -3.08 8.88
N ASN A 111 9.65 -2.64 9.67
CA ASN A 111 9.23 -3.24 10.92
C ASN A 111 10.33 -3.19 12.01
N ARG A 112 10.29 -4.07 13.01
CA ARG A 112 11.06 -3.98 14.24
C ARG A 112 12.38 -4.74 14.20
N ILE A 113 13.38 -4.20 14.93
CA ILE A 113 14.59 -4.92 15.38
C ILE A 113 14.64 -4.82 16.90
N ALA A 114 14.64 -5.97 17.57
CA ALA A 114 14.61 -6.09 19.02
C ALA A 114 15.79 -5.39 19.68
N ASN A 115 15.50 -4.64 20.77
CA ASN A 115 16.48 -3.90 21.55
C ASN A 115 17.34 -2.91 20.74
N GLY A 116 16.97 -2.63 19.48
CA GLY A 116 17.76 -1.80 18.57
C GLY A 116 19.14 -2.40 18.28
N THR A 117 19.31 -3.71 18.28
CA THR A 117 20.62 -4.35 18.12
C THR A 117 20.54 -5.61 17.25
N PHE A 118 21.62 -5.88 16.53
CA PHE A 118 21.83 -7.16 15.85
C PHE A 118 23.33 -7.48 15.76
N THR A 119 23.67 -8.75 15.56
CA THR A 119 25.05 -9.20 15.33
C THR A 119 25.21 -9.64 13.89
N LEU A 120 26.24 -9.13 13.22
CA LEU A 120 26.57 -9.50 11.85
C LEU A 120 28.07 -9.73 11.74
N ASP A 121 28.49 -10.90 11.25
CA ASP A 121 29.90 -11.33 11.11
C ASP A 121 30.69 -11.17 12.41
N GLY A 122 30.08 -11.52 13.56
CA GLY A 122 30.68 -11.44 14.90
C GLY A 122 30.75 -10.03 15.49
N LYS A 123 30.30 -9.00 14.78
CA LYS A 123 30.25 -7.61 15.26
C LYS A 123 28.84 -7.23 15.65
N ALA A 124 28.67 -6.67 16.86
CA ALA A 124 27.41 -6.08 17.31
C ALA A 124 27.22 -4.68 16.73
N TYR A 125 26.00 -4.39 16.29
CA TYR A 125 25.55 -3.09 15.80
C TYR A 125 24.41 -2.57 16.69
N SER A 126 24.43 -1.28 16.99
CA SER A 126 23.39 -0.61 17.77
C SER A 126 22.71 0.45 16.91
N LEU A 127 21.38 0.43 16.92
CA LEU A 127 20.50 1.31 16.17
C LEU A 127 19.77 2.26 17.15
N PRO A 128 19.30 3.43 16.69
CA PRO A 128 18.42 4.29 17.47
C PRO A 128 17.15 3.56 17.89
N LYS A 129 16.71 3.80 19.12
CA LYS A 129 15.47 3.25 19.67
C LYS A 129 14.36 4.28 19.54
N ASN A 130 13.39 4.02 18.70
CA ASN A 130 12.26 4.90 18.41
C ASN A 130 10.88 4.26 18.66
N ASP A 131 10.89 3.02 19.19
CA ASP A 131 9.69 2.28 19.57
C ASP A 131 9.95 1.53 20.90
N GLY A 132 9.88 2.26 22.00
CA GLY A 132 10.27 1.76 23.31
C GLY A 132 11.73 1.29 23.32
N PRO A 133 12.01 0.01 23.63
CA PRO A 133 13.37 -0.53 23.61
C PRO A 133 13.86 -0.87 22.19
N ASN A 134 13.00 -0.83 21.17
CA ASN A 134 13.25 -1.38 19.83
C ASN A 134 13.55 -0.28 18.81
N THR A 135 14.08 -0.69 17.67
CA THR A 135 14.12 0.14 16.46
C THR A 135 12.94 -0.24 15.57
N LEU A 136 12.19 0.74 15.09
CA LEU A 136 11.08 0.59 14.15
C LEU A 136 11.39 1.35 12.85
N HIS A 137 11.12 0.72 11.70
CA HIS A 137 11.20 1.31 10.37
C HIS A 137 12.52 2.02 10.05
N GLY A 138 13.64 1.48 10.56
CA GLY A 138 14.98 1.94 10.22
C GLY A 138 15.60 2.96 11.19
N GLY A 139 14.85 3.49 12.18
CA GLY A 139 15.42 4.37 13.20
C GLY A 139 14.81 5.78 13.25
N THR A 140 15.64 6.84 13.39
CA THR A 140 15.17 8.17 13.72
C THR A 140 15.44 9.23 12.67
N ASP A 141 16.65 9.31 12.09
CA ASP A 141 17.11 10.52 11.41
C ASP A 141 17.24 10.38 9.90
N LYS A 142 17.84 9.29 9.43
CA LYS A 142 18.10 9.02 8.01
C LYS A 142 17.24 7.88 7.46
N THR A 143 16.09 7.66 8.09
CA THR A 143 15.10 6.69 7.64
C THR A 143 14.52 7.06 6.28
N PHE A 144 14.15 6.07 5.49
CA PHE A 144 13.76 6.25 4.10
C PHE A 144 12.50 7.11 3.91
N ASN A 145 11.61 7.13 4.92
CA ASN A 145 10.42 7.99 4.95
C ASN A 145 10.72 9.47 5.22
N LYS A 146 11.92 9.82 5.71
CA LYS A 146 12.30 11.19 6.12
C LYS A 146 13.31 11.87 5.20
N VAL A 147 13.70 11.23 4.10
CA VAL A 147 14.71 11.77 3.18
C VAL A 147 14.10 12.16 1.85
N VAL A 148 14.70 13.16 1.21
CA VAL A 148 14.36 13.52 -0.18
C VAL A 148 15.16 12.64 -1.12
N TRP A 149 14.47 11.84 -1.93
CA TRP A 149 15.05 10.99 -2.96
C TRP A 149 15.25 11.77 -4.25
N ASP A 150 16.10 11.26 -5.15
CA ASP A 150 16.15 11.74 -6.53
C ASP A 150 15.05 11.03 -7.31
N GLY A 151 14.12 11.80 -7.91
CA GLY A 151 12.97 11.28 -8.63
C GLY A 151 13.11 11.48 -10.13
N GLU A 152 12.91 10.41 -10.92
CA GLU A 152 12.97 10.45 -12.39
C GLU A 152 11.75 9.76 -13.01
N PRO A 153 10.92 10.46 -13.81
CA PRO A 153 9.80 9.86 -14.52
C PRO A 153 10.26 8.82 -15.54
N LEU A 154 9.49 7.74 -15.66
CA LEU A 154 9.69 6.73 -16.69
C LEU A 154 9.23 7.21 -18.04
N LYS A 155 10.10 7.11 -19.07
CA LYS A 155 9.73 7.46 -20.45
C LYS A 155 8.65 6.53 -21.00
N GLY A 156 7.55 7.10 -21.50
CA GLY A 156 6.47 6.37 -22.17
C GLY A 156 5.62 5.46 -21.24
N LYS A 157 5.72 5.65 -19.93
CA LYS A 157 4.93 4.90 -18.93
C LYS A 157 4.42 5.85 -17.86
N ALA A 158 3.29 5.54 -17.22
CA ALA A 158 2.87 6.20 -15.99
C ALA A 158 3.71 5.62 -14.82
N GLY A 159 4.87 6.21 -14.58
CA GLY A 159 5.76 5.71 -13.54
C GLY A 159 6.88 6.67 -13.18
N VAL A 160 7.48 6.46 -12.03
CA VAL A 160 8.62 7.24 -11.50
C VAL A 160 9.58 6.31 -10.78
N THR A 161 10.87 6.58 -10.93
CA THR A 161 11.93 5.90 -10.18
C THR A 161 12.49 6.87 -9.13
N TYR A 162 12.56 6.42 -7.90
CA TYR A 162 13.22 7.11 -6.80
C TYR A 162 14.54 6.43 -6.48
N THR A 163 15.63 7.20 -6.33
CA THR A 163 16.95 6.70 -5.92
C THR A 163 17.46 7.43 -4.70
N TYR A 164 18.10 6.69 -3.80
CA TYR A 164 18.71 7.23 -2.59
C TYR A 164 19.98 6.46 -2.24
N LEU A 165 20.98 7.18 -1.71
CA LEU A 165 22.18 6.59 -1.14
C LEU A 165 22.12 6.74 0.38
N SER A 166 21.79 5.64 1.07
CA SER A 166 21.92 5.53 2.52
C SER A 166 23.37 5.23 2.87
N LYS A 167 24.01 6.12 3.61
CA LYS A 167 25.45 6.04 3.90
C LYS A 167 25.78 5.02 4.97
N ASP A 168 27.03 4.55 4.97
CA ASP A 168 27.59 3.72 6.05
C ASP A 168 27.46 4.47 7.38
N GLY A 169 26.81 3.82 8.36
CA GLY A 169 26.55 4.41 9.67
C GLY A 169 25.24 5.18 9.81
N ASP A 170 24.49 5.43 8.72
CA ASP A 170 23.16 6.04 8.83
C ASP A 170 22.27 5.19 9.75
N ASP A 171 21.71 5.82 10.80
CA ASP A 171 20.96 5.17 11.89
C ASP A 171 21.65 3.90 12.45
N GLY A 172 22.99 3.84 12.42
CA GLY A 172 23.80 2.74 12.96
C GLY A 172 23.96 1.52 12.02
N PHE A 173 23.34 1.51 10.85
CA PHE A 173 23.48 0.40 9.90
C PHE A 173 24.81 0.43 9.16
N PRO A 174 25.49 -0.73 8.97
CA PRO A 174 26.72 -0.80 8.19
C PRO A 174 26.49 -0.70 6.69
N GLY A 175 27.49 -0.18 5.99
CA GLY A 175 27.58 -0.14 4.54
C GLY A 175 26.81 1.00 3.87
N ASN A 176 27.36 1.47 2.75
CA ASN A 176 26.66 2.35 1.82
C ASN A 176 25.66 1.50 1.03
N VAL A 177 24.38 1.86 1.10
CA VAL A 177 23.32 1.16 0.37
C VAL A 177 22.74 2.08 -0.69
N LYS A 178 22.91 1.74 -1.96
CA LYS A 178 22.23 2.41 -3.06
C LYS A 178 20.89 1.73 -3.28
N VAL A 179 19.82 2.48 -3.05
CA VAL A 179 18.43 2.00 -3.17
C VAL A 179 17.75 2.62 -4.36
N ARG A 180 16.93 1.83 -5.05
CA ARG A 180 16.00 2.26 -6.09
C ARG A 180 14.62 1.70 -5.78
N VAL A 181 13.60 2.57 -5.83
CA VAL A 181 12.19 2.21 -5.76
C VAL A 181 11.51 2.75 -7.00
N THR A 182 10.85 1.87 -7.77
CA THR A 182 10.15 2.28 -9.00
C THR A 182 8.66 2.00 -8.85
N TYR A 183 7.85 3.04 -9.03
CA TYR A 183 6.40 2.94 -9.12
C TYR A 183 5.97 2.96 -10.57
N THR A 184 5.16 1.99 -10.99
CA THR A 184 4.58 1.92 -12.33
C THR A 184 3.10 1.62 -12.24
N LEU A 185 2.26 2.52 -12.75
CA LEU A 185 0.82 2.31 -12.87
C LEU A 185 0.50 1.74 -14.25
N THR A 186 -0.03 0.51 -14.28
CA THR A 186 -0.35 -0.20 -15.52
C THR A 186 -1.77 0.10 -16.00
N ASN A 187 -2.05 -0.20 -17.27
CA ASN A 187 -3.40 -0.14 -17.81
C ASN A 187 -4.31 -1.30 -17.33
N SER A 188 -3.77 -2.25 -16.57
CA SER A 188 -4.53 -3.29 -15.85
C SER A 188 -4.95 -2.84 -14.43
N ASN A 189 -4.81 -1.54 -14.12
CA ASN A 189 -5.05 -0.94 -12.80
C ASN A 189 -4.16 -1.57 -11.71
N GLU A 190 -2.90 -1.80 -12.02
CA GLU A 190 -1.92 -2.33 -11.11
C GLU A 190 -0.88 -1.24 -10.79
N LEU A 191 -0.69 -0.92 -9.53
CA LEU A 191 0.47 -0.17 -9.06
C LEU A 191 1.56 -1.19 -8.73
N VAL A 192 2.54 -1.28 -9.61
CA VAL A 192 3.71 -2.14 -9.45
C VAL A 192 4.81 -1.35 -8.72
N ILE A 193 5.33 -1.92 -7.65
CA ILE A 193 6.43 -1.37 -6.86
C ILE A 193 7.61 -2.33 -6.96
N ASP A 194 8.65 -1.91 -7.66
CA ASP A 194 9.91 -2.64 -7.76
C ASP A 194 10.94 -2.01 -6.82
N TYR A 195 11.54 -2.83 -5.97
CA TYR A 195 12.62 -2.44 -5.08
C TYR A 195 13.92 -3.10 -5.51
N GLU A 196 14.99 -2.31 -5.58
CA GLU A 196 16.36 -2.80 -5.81
C GLU A 196 17.32 -2.12 -4.84
N ALA A 197 18.29 -2.88 -4.33
CA ALA A 197 19.38 -2.30 -3.55
C ALA A 197 20.68 -3.07 -3.74
N THR A 198 21.81 -2.35 -3.63
CA THR A 198 23.16 -2.88 -3.59
C THR A 198 23.94 -2.26 -2.45
N THR A 199 24.96 -2.94 -1.95
CA THR A 199 25.78 -2.48 -0.83
C THR A 199 27.28 -2.73 -1.05
N ASP A 200 28.11 -1.94 -0.35
CA ASP A 200 29.57 -2.15 -0.29
C ASP A 200 30.03 -2.92 0.95
N LYS A 201 29.14 -3.11 1.96
CA LYS A 201 29.36 -3.96 3.15
C LYS A 201 28.12 -4.78 3.45
N ALA A 202 28.28 -5.94 4.09
CA ALA A 202 27.14 -6.72 4.55
C ALA A 202 26.25 -5.89 5.48
N THR A 203 24.92 -5.89 5.24
CA THR A 203 23.95 -5.09 5.98
C THR A 203 22.57 -5.75 5.93
N PRO A 204 21.76 -5.67 7.00
CA PRO A 204 20.36 -6.07 6.90
C PRO A 204 19.58 -5.04 6.06
N ILE A 205 18.70 -5.56 5.18
CA ILE A 205 17.78 -4.77 4.37
C ILE A 205 16.40 -5.40 4.35
N ASN A 206 15.39 -4.59 4.57
CA ASN A 206 13.98 -4.95 4.45
C ASN A 206 13.20 -3.70 4.06
N LEU A 207 12.57 -3.69 2.90
CA LEU A 207 11.86 -2.53 2.37
C LEU A 207 10.39 -2.84 2.22
N SER A 208 9.55 -1.90 2.59
CA SER A 208 8.10 -1.99 2.42
C SER A 208 7.48 -0.63 2.09
N GLN A 209 6.21 -0.66 1.68
CA GLN A 209 5.39 0.52 1.42
C GLN A 209 4.25 0.58 2.46
N HIS A 210 4.14 1.71 3.17
CA HIS A 210 3.27 1.87 4.35
C HIS A 210 2.02 2.71 4.04
N SER A 211 1.33 2.44 2.92
CA SER A 211 0.03 3.07 2.65
C SER A 211 -1.04 2.56 3.58
N TYR A 212 -1.80 3.51 4.15
CA TYR A 212 -3.03 3.23 4.89
C TYR A 212 -4.20 3.27 3.93
N PHE A 213 -4.80 2.15 3.64
CA PHE A 213 -5.94 2.03 2.74
C PHE A 213 -7.27 2.13 3.48
N ASN A 214 -8.26 2.73 2.83
CA ASN A 214 -9.67 2.60 3.15
C ASN A 214 -10.45 2.51 1.82
N LEU A 215 -10.90 1.32 1.44
CA LEU A 215 -11.54 1.09 0.15
C LEU A 215 -12.94 1.72 0.04
N ALA A 216 -13.57 2.10 1.16
CA ALA A 216 -14.80 2.88 1.14
C ALA A 216 -14.54 4.31 0.65
N GLY A 217 -13.33 4.80 0.85
CA GLY A 217 -12.86 6.14 0.53
C GLY A 217 -12.16 6.79 1.73
N GLU A 218 -11.19 7.65 1.46
CA GLU A 218 -10.52 8.47 2.46
C GLU A 218 -11.54 9.33 3.22
N GLY A 219 -11.44 9.41 4.54
CA GLY A 219 -12.36 10.18 5.39
C GLY A 219 -13.73 9.55 5.67
N THR A 220 -14.03 8.36 5.14
CA THR A 220 -15.37 7.73 5.28
C THR A 220 -15.59 6.97 6.59
N GLY A 221 -14.61 6.90 7.48
CA GLY A 221 -14.70 6.21 8.76
C GLY A 221 -13.81 4.96 8.85
N ASP A 222 -14.24 3.96 9.63
CA ASP A 222 -13.44 2.78 9.92
C ASP A 222 -13.48 1.71 8.81
N ILE A 223 -12.53 0.74 8.94
CA ILE A 223 -12.36 -0.37 7.98
C ILE A 223 -12.97 -1.69 8.47
N LEU A 224 -13.80 -1.66 9.51
CA LEU A 224 -14.26 -2.89 10.18
C LEU A 224 -15.20 -3.75 9.32
N ASN A 225 -15.89 -3.14 8.35
CA ASN A 225 -16.76 -3.84 7.41
C ASN A 225 -16.05 -4.38 6.17
N HIS A 226 -14.76 -4.05 5.97
CA HIS A 226 -13.96 -4.66 4.89
C HIS A 226 -13.78 -6.16 5.13
N GLU A 227 -13.75 -6.94 4.06
CA GLU A 227 -13.53 -8.39 4.08
C GLU A 227 -12.12 -8.71 3.62
N LEU A 228 -11.32 -9.29 4.50
CA LEU A 228 -9.93 -9.70 4.23
C LEU A 228 -9.84 -11.20 3.96
N MET A 229 -9.03 -11.57 2.98
CA MET A 229 -8.47 -12.90 2.80
C MET A 229 -6.95 -12.81 2.74
N LEU A 230 -6.25 -13.65 3.50
CA LEU A 230 -4.80 -13.81 3.48
C LEU A 230 -4.41 -15.22 3.01
N ASN A 231 -3.53 -15.30 2.03
CA ASN A 231 -2.95 -16.55 1.57
C ASN A 231 -1.81 -17.00 2.50
N ALA A 232 -2.16 -17.32 3.74
CA ALA A 232 -1.20 -17.64 4.80
C ALA A 232 -1.83 -18.56 5.85
N ASP A 233 -1.17 -19.68 6.16
CA ASP A 233 -1.60 -20.66 7.16
C ASP A 233 -0.94 -20.43 8.51
N ARG A 234 0.05 -19.55 8.59
CA ARG A 234 0.84 -19.26 9.78
C ARG A 234 1.12 -17.77 9.89
N PHE A 235 1.43 -17.34 11.10
CA PHE A 235 1.88 -15.99 11.40
C PHE A 235 3.03 -16.03 12.42
N THR A 236 3.75 -14.92 12.59
CA THR A 236 4.76 -14.77 13.63
C THR A 236 4.10 -14.16 14.88
N PRO A 237 3.89 -14.92 15.97
CA PRO A 237 3.37 -14.35 17.20
C PRO A 237 4.39 -13.43 17.85
N VAL A 238 3.89 -12.41 18.55
CA VAL A 238 4.71 -11.36 19.15
C VAL A 238 4.66 -11.39 20.67
N ASP A 239 5.70 -10.83 21.28
CA ASP A 239 5.75 -10.54 22.73
C ASP A 239 5.07 -9.19 23.05
N LYS A 240 5.16 -8.77 24.33
CA LYS A 240 4.60 -7.49 24.82
C LYS A 240 5.20 -6.24 24.17
N ASN A 241 6.32 -6.34 23.50
CA ASN A 241 7.00 -5.26 22.77
C ASN A 241 6.78 -5.36 21.26
N LEU A 242 5.84 -6.21 20.82
CA LEU A 242 5.53 -6.51 19.42
C LEU A 242 6.73 -7.07 18.64
N ILE A 243 7.64 -7.77 19.32
CA ILE A 243 8.77 -8.49 18.73
C ILE A 243 8.37 -9.95 18.49
N PRO A 244 8.62 -10.51 17.30
CA PRO A 244 8.37 -11.93 17.03
C PRO A 244 9.09 -12.85 18.03
N THR A 245 8.40 -13.88 18.50
CA THR A 245 8.96 -14.87 19.43
C THR A 245 9.88 -15.89 18.76
N GLY A 246 9.96 -15.90 17.43
CA GLY A 246 10.64 -16.93 16.64
C GLY A 246 9.72 -18.08 16.19
N GLU A 247 8.54 -18.21 16.80
CA GLU A 247 7.53 -19.20 16.43
C GLU A 247 6.86 -18.83 15.09
N LEU A 248 6.47 -19.85 14.31
CA LEU A 248 5.56 -19.75 13.17
C LEU A 248 4.26 -20.46 13.53
N ARG A 249 3.34 -19.74 14.19
CA ARG A 249 2.10 -20.29 14.74
C ARG A 249 1.04 -20.49 13.67
N PRO A 250 0.31 -21.62 13.63
CA PRO A 250 -0.85 -21.80 12.76
C PRO A 250 -1.96 -20.78 13.06
N VAL A 251 -2.59 -20.24 12.00
CA VAL A 251 -3.74 -19.32 12.15
C VAL A 251 -5.03 -20.06 12.44
N LYS A 252 -5.14 -21.33 12.02
CA LYS A 252 -6.35 -22.14 12.14
C LYS A 252 -6.85 -22.24 13.59
N GLY A 253 -8.12 -21.91 13.79
CA GLY A 253 -8.76 -21.93 15.11
C GLY A 253 -8.44 -20.69 15.97
N THR A 254 -7.80 -19.66 15.40
CA THR A 254 -7.52 -18.38 16.06
C THR A 254 -8.28 -17.23 15.38
N PRO A 255 -8.43 -16.08 16.05
CA PRO A 255 -8.98 -14.88 15.41
C PRO A 255 -8.16 -14.35 14.22
N LEU A 256 -6.90 -14.81 14.05
CA LEU A 256 -6.00 -14.45 12.97
C LEU A 256 -6.20 -15.30 11.70
N ASP A 257 -7.17 -16.20 11.67
CA ASP A 257 -7.48 -17.04 10.50
C ASP A 257 -8.28 -16.25 9.45
N PHE A 258 -7.57 -15.72 8.47
CA PHE A 258 -8.11 -15.06 7.26
C PHE A 258 -7.91 -15.92 6.00
N THR A 259 -7.80 -17.25 6.12
CA THR A 259 -7.68 -18.15 4.96
C THR A 259 -8.91 -18.13 4.05
N ALA A 260 -10.06 -17.68 4.58
CA ALA A 260 -11.27 -17.35 3.83
C ALA A 260 -11.67 -15.88 4.06
N PRO A 261 -12.39 -15.24 3.10
CA PRO A 261 -12.85 -13.86 3.26
C PRO A 261 -13.62 -13.67 4.57
N THR A 262 -13.15 -12.78 5.40
CA THR A 262 -13.68 -12.55 6.75
C THR A 262 -13.69 -11.05 7.04
N LYS A 263 -14.79 -10.53 7.60
CA LYS A 263 -14.87 -9.12 8.03
C LYS A 263 -13.79 -8.81 9.06
N VAL A 264 -13.07 -7.74 8.86
CA VAL A 264 -11.99 -7.28 9.76
C VAL A 264 -12.52 -7.08 11.18
N GLY A 265 -13.70 -6.46 11.34
CA GLY A 265 -14.28 -6.18 12.65
C GLY A 265 -14.88 -7.38 13.37
N SER A 266 -15.01 -8.55 12.72
CA SER A 266 -15.76 -9.66 13.31
C SER A 266 -15.11 -10.28 14.55
N ARG A 267 -13.78 -10.18 14.67
CA ARG A 267 -12.99 -10.82 15.73
C ARG A 267 -11.87 -9.94 16.27
N ILE A 268 -11.75 -8.69 15.81
CA ILE A 268 -10.63 -7.80 16.13
C ILE A 268 -10.54 -7.44 17.62
N ASP A 269 -11.64 -7.53 18.34
CA ASP A 269 -11.73 -7.23 19.77
C ASP A 269 -11.82 -8.49 20.64
N ASP A 270 -11.57 -9.69 20.07
CA ASP A 270 -11.53 -10.93 20.84
C ASP A 270 -10.42 -10.88 21.90
N SER A 271 -10.64 -11.54 23.03
CA SER A 271 -9.68 -11.61 24.14
C SER A 271 -8.48 -12.55 23.87
N TYR A 272 -8.12 -12.73 22.59
CA TYR A 272 -6.96 -13.52 22.19
C TYR A 272 -5.66 -12.74 22.49
N ASP A 273 -4.67 -13.39 23.08
CA ASP A 273 -3.42 -12.76 23.55
C ASP A 273 -2.77 -11.84 22.52
N GLN A 274 -2.68 -12.28 21.28
CA GLN A 274 -2.04 -11.52 20.21
C GLN A 274 -2.84 -10.27 19.83
N LEU A 275 -4.17 -10.32 19.82
CA LEU A 275 -5.01 -9.15 19.56
C LEU A 275 -4.93 -8.13 20.71
N VAL A 276 -4.82 -8.62 21.95
CA VAL A 276 -4.60 -7.73 23.10
C VAL A 276 -3.26 -7.02 23.00
N LEU A 277 -2.18 -7.75 22.68
CA LEU A 277 -0.85 -7.18 22.51
C LEU A 277 -0.78 -6.16 21.36
N GLY A 278 -1.38 -6.47 20.20
CA GLY A 278 -1.40 -5.61 19.02
C GLY A 278 -2.46 -4.50 19.06
N HIS A 279 -3.30 -4.45 20.12
CA HIS A 279 -4.49 -3.58 20.16
C HIS A 279 -5.46 -3.78 18.98
N GLY A 280 -5.46 -4.97 18.38
CA GLY A 280 -6.08 -5.36 17.13
C GLY A 280 -5.09 -6.15 16.27
N TYR A 281 -5.25 -6.12 14.95
CA TYR A 281 -4.28 -6.76 14.06
C TYR A 281 -3.08 -5.84 13.85
N ASP A 282 -1.89 -6.35 14.14
CA ASP A 282 -0.58 -5.75 13.84
C ASP A 282 0.46 -6.88 13.84
N HIS A 283 0.30 -7.83 12.91
CA HIS A 283 1.10 -9.04 12.86
C HIS A 283 1.60 -9.31 11.46
N ASN A 284 2.64 -10.12 11.35
CA ASN A 284 3.18 -10.61 10.10
C ASN A 284 2.64 -12.01 9.79
N TRP A 285 1.94 -12.18 8.67
CA TRP A 285 1.50 -13.47 8.14
C TRP A 285 2.55 -14.05 7.20
N VAL A 286 2.80 -15.35 7.33
CA VAL A 286 3.73 -16.13 6.51
C VAL A 286 3.02 -16.53 5.23
N ILE A 287 3.39 -15.95 4.10
CA ILE A 287 2.72 -16.17 2.81
C ILE A 287 2.94 -17.60 2.34
N ASN A 288 1.85 -18.31 1.97
CA ASN A 288 1.90 -19.63 1.33
C ASN A 288 2.41 -19.45 -0.10
N ARG A 289 3.71 -19.67 -0.32
CA ARG A 289 4.36 -19.46 -1.61
C ARG A 289 5.08 -20.69 -2.13
N LYS A 290 5.08 -20.85 -3.44
CA LYS A 290 5.89 -21.86 -4.14
C LYS A 290 7.01 -21.14 -4.91
N GLY A 291 8.26 -21.32 -4.49
CA GLY A 291 9.41 -20.64 -5.10
C GLY A 291 9.47 -19.13 -4.79
N ASN A 292 10.20 -18.36 -5.61
CA ASN A 292 10.51 -16.95 -5.39
C ASN A 292 9.69 -15.99 -6.29
N GLY A 293 8.69 -16.50 -7.00
CA GLY A 293 7.85 -15.71 -7.90
C GLY A 293 6.83 -14.83 -7.19
N LEU A 294 6.19 -13.96 -7.96
CA LEU A 294 5.07 -13.15 -7.51
C LEU A 294 3.92 -14.06 -7.06
N THR A 295 3.47 -13.86 -5.82
CA THR A 295 2.42 -14.68 -5.18
C THR A 295 1.35 -13.78 -4.59
N LEU A 296 0.06 -14.12 -4.75
CA LEU A 296 -1.03 -13.43 -4.06
C LEU A 296 -0.84 -13.60 -2.55
N ALA A 297 -0.71 -12.48 -1.83
CA ALA A 297 -0.58 -12.44 -0.38
C ALA A 297 -1.91 -12.14 0.29
N ALA A 298 -2.65 -11.16 -0.23
CA ALA A 298 -3.86 -10.65 0.39
C ALA A 298 -4.89 -10.22 -0.66
N ARG A 299 -6.16 -10.28 -0.25
CA ARG A 299 -7.28 -9.67 -0.97
C ARG A 299 -8.18 -8.97 0.03
N MET A 300 -8.40 -7.67 -0.17
CA MET A 300 -9.35 -6.87 0.61
C MET A 300 -10.53 -6.47 -0.28
N TYR A 301 -11.73 -6.59 0.23
CA TYR A 301 -12.97 -6.20 -0.44
C TYR A 301 -13.80 -5.29 0.45
N GLU A 302 -14.33 -4.21 -0.12
CA GLU A 302 -15.26 -3.31 0.57
C GLU A 302 -16.66 -3.44 -0.03
N PRO A 303 -17.65 -3.93 0.74
CA PRO A 303 -18.96 -4.31 0.21
C PRO A 303 -19.79 -3.16 -0.35
N THR A 304 -19.69 -1.94 0.20
CA THR A 304 -20.52 -0.79 -0.18
C THR A 304 -20.11 -0.22 -1.54
N SER A 305 -18.84 0.05 -1.73
CA SER A 305 -18.29 0.55 -3.00
C SER A 305 -18.07 -0.54 -4.04
N GLY A 306 -17.88 -1.78 -3.57
CA GLY A 306 -17.48 -2.90 -4.41
C GLY A 306 -16.00 -2.92 -4.74
N ARG A 307 -15.18 -2.02 -4.20
CA ARG A 307 -13.74 -1.99 -4.48
C ARG A 307 -13.02 -3.19 -3.91
N VAL A 308 -12.07 -3.69 -4.68
CA VAL A 308 -11.19 -4.80 -4.33
C VAL A 308 -9.75 -4.35 -4.49
N LEU A 309 -8.93 -4.64 -3.49
CA LEU A 309 -7.46 -4.56 -3.53
C LEU A 309 -6.90 -5.98 -3.45
N GLU A 310 -6.16 -6.42 -4.46
CA GLU A 310 -5.33 -7.62 -4.41
C GLU A 310 -3.86 -7.22 -4.26
N VAL A 311 -3.16 -7.85 -3.32
CA VAL A 311 -1.74 -7.62 -3.06
C VAL A 311 -0.97 -8.88 -3.41
N SER A 312 -0.10 -8.79 -4.41
CA SER A 312 0.83 -9.86 -4.78
C SER A 312 2.27 -9.42 -4.54
N THR A 313 3.13 -10.34 -4.09
CA THR A 313 4.51 -9.99 -3.76
C THR A 313 5.48 -11.14 -3.95
N THR A 314 6.76 -10.78 -4.04
CA THR A 314 7.88 -11.72 -3.95
C THR A 314 8.43 -11.87 -2.52
N GLN A 315 7.88 -11.13 -1.55
CA GLN A 315 8.27 -11.20 -0.15
C GLN A 315 7.71 -12.43 0.55
N PRO A 316 8.37 -12.93 1.63
CA PRO A 316 7.91 -14.11 2.37
C PRO A 316 6.76 -13.84 3.32
N GLY A 317 6.52 -12.58 3.69
CA GLY A 317 5.51 -12.18 4.66
C GLY A 317 4.74 -10.94 4.26
N VAL A 318 3.62 -10.72 4.94
CA VAL A 318 2.81 -9.51 4.86
C VAL A 318 2.36 -9.13 6.27
N GLN A 319 2.69 -7.91 6.69
CA GLN A 319 2.12 -7.30 7.88
C GLN A 319 0.73 -6.80 7.54
N PHE A 320 -0.27 -7.22 8.32
CA PHE A 320 -1.60 -6.62 8.32
C PHE A 320 -1.76 -5.80 9.59
N TYR A 321 -1.87 -4.48 9.41
CA TYR A 321 -2.03 -3.50 10.47
C TYR A 321 -3.33 -2.73 10.29
N THR A 322 -4.11 -2.62 11.33
CA THR A 322 -5.48 -2.05 11.30
C THR A 322 -5.57 -0.61 11.83
N GLY A 323 -4.48 0.15 11.77
CA GLY A 323 -4.50 1.55 12.23
C GLY A 323 -4.80 1.70 13.71
N ASN A 324 -4.36 0.76 14.53
CA ASN A 324 -4.71 0.67 15.97
C ASN A 324 -4.21 1.87 16.78
N PHE A 325 -3.12 2.51 16.33
CA PHE A 325 -2.47 3.64 17.00
C PHE A 325 -2.84 5.00 16.41
N LEU A 326 -3.76 5.06 15.46
CA LEU A 326 -4.38 6.31 15.02
C LEU A 326 -5.34 6.77 16.13
N ASP A 327 -4.98 7.83 16.83
CA ASP A 327 -5.65 8.27 18.07
C ASP A 327 -6.53 9.52 17.91
N GLY A 328 -6.63 10.03 16.68
CA GLY A 328 -7.39 11.26 16.38
C GLY A 328 -6.55 12.53 16.45
N THR A 329 -5.26 12.45 16.69
CA THR A 329 -4.36 13.62 16.66
C THR A 329 -3.93 13.99 15.23
N VAL A 330 -4.00 13.04 14.30
CA VAL A 330 -3.64 13.26 12.89
C VAL A 330 -4.85 13.83 12.14
N THR A 331 -4.69 15.05 11.63
CA THR A 331 -5.63 15.68 10.67
C THR A 331 -5.05 15.52 9.27
N GLY A 332 -5.78 14.82 8.41
CA GLY A 332 -5.39 14.53 7.04
C GLY A 332 -6.06 15.44 6.01
N LYS A 333 -6.34 14.87 4.84
CA LYS A 333 -6.96 15.55 3.70
C LYS A 333 -8.32 16.12 4.07
N GLN A 334 -8.68 17.27 3.50
CA GLN A 334 -9.97 17.95 3.70
C GLN A 334 -10.35 18.18 5.18
N GLY A 335 -9.34 18.13 6.09
CA GLY A 335 -9.58 18.27 7.52
C GLY A 335 -10.11 17.01 8.19
N HIS A 336 -10.11 15.86 7.52
CA HIS A 336 -10.52 14.60 8.13
C HIS A 336 -9.57 14.18 9.26
N VAL A 337 -10.15 13.86 10.41
CA VAL A 337 -9.40 13.40 11.58
C VAL A 337 -9.29 11.87 11.53
N TYR A 338 -8.06 11.35 11.50
CA TYR A 338 -7.81 9.92 11.43
C TYR A 338 -7.86 9.29 12.83
N LYS A 339 -8.90 8.51 13.06
CA LYS A 339 -9.11 7.78 14.32
C LYS A 339 -8.71 6.32 14.18
N ARG A 340 -8.64 5.63 15.29
CA ARG A 340 -8.37 4.19 15.37
C ARG A 340 -9.20 3.43 14.33
N ARG A 341 -8.51 2.58 13.55
CA ARG A 341 -9.13 1.72 12.52
C ARG A 341 -9.72 2.46 11.31
N TYR A 342 -9.29 3.70 11.04
CA TYR A 342 -9.73 4.44 9.85
C TYR A 342 -8.97 4.07 8.58
N GLY A 343 -7.90 3.28 8.72
CA GLY A 343 -7.13 2.75 7.62
C GLY A 343 -6.45 1.44 7.98
N PHE A 344 -6.11 0.63 6.99
CA PHE A 344 -5.31 -0.58 7.15
C PHE A 344 -4.06 -0.53 6.27
N CYS A 345 -2.98 -1.19 6.72
CA CYS A 345 -1.77 -1.40 5.94
C CYS A 345 -1.61 -2.88 5.58
N LEU A 346 -1.06 -3.14 4.39
CA LEU A 346 -0.63 -4.46 3.91
C LEU A 346 0.83 -4.34 3.46
N GLU A 347 1.74 -4.44 4.43
CA GLU A 347 3.17 -4.22 4.23
C GLU A 347 3.84 -5.55 3.87
N THR A 348 4.17 -5.72 2.60
CA THR A 348 4.89 -6.91 2.14
C THR A 348 6.35 -6.80 2.50
N GLN A 349 6.89 -7.79 3.22
CA GLN A 349 8.19 -7.67 3.87
C GLN A 349 8.82 -9.04 4.17
N HIS A 350 10.09 -9.03 4.56
CA HIS A 350 10.66 -10.11 5.37
C HIS A 350 10.10 -10.03 6.79
N PHE A 351 10.25 -11.13 7.54
CA PHE A 351 9.70 -11.16 8.90
C PHE A 351 10.40 -10.13 9.79
N PRO A 352 9.66 -9.47 10.70
CA PRO A 352 10.27 -8.56 11.66
C PRO A 352 11.35 -9.27 12.47
N ASP A 353 12.38 -8.52 12.88
CA ASP A 353 13.52 -9.00 13.69
C ASP A 353 14.34 -10.15 13.07
N SER A 354 14.22 -10.42 11.75
CA SER A 354 14.96 -11.49 11.08
C SER A 354 16.49 -11.49 11.33
N PRO A 355 17.18 -10.34 11.50
CA PRO A 355 18.61 -10.35 11.84
C PRO A 355 18.94 -11.07 13.15
N ASN A 356 17.99 -11.18 14.09
CA ASN A 356 18.12 -11.84 15.39
C ASN A 356 17.51 -13.25 15.41
N HIS A 357 16.86 -13.70 14.32
CA HIS A 357 16.24 -15.02 14.18
C HIS A 357 16.85 -15.80 13.01
N PRO A 358 17.87 -16.63 13.23
CA PRO A 358 18.57 -17.36 12.15
C PRO A 358 17.65 -18.33 11.38
N ASP A 359 16.54 -18.76 11.96
CA ASP A 359 15.55 -19.63 11.32
C ASP A 359 14.56 -18.86 10.42
N PHE A 360 14.56 -17.52 10.46
CA PHE A 360 13.78 -16.69 9.57
C PHE A 360 14.48 -16.48 8.22
N PRO A 361 13.75 -16.17 7.15
CA PRO A 361 14.38 -15.80 5.88
C PRO A 361 15.39 -14.68 6.07
N SER A 362 16.63 -14.88 5.60
CA SER A 362 17.72 -13.92 5.77
C SER A 362 17.42 -12.60 5.09
N THR A 363 17.74 -11.51 5.77
CA THR A 363 17.65 -10.13 5.27
C THR A 363 19.02 -9.51 4.99
N ILE A 364 20.09 -10.31 5.11
CA ILE A 364 21.45 -9.80 4.93
C ILE A 364 21.77 -9.68 3.45
N LEU A 365 22.04 -8.45 3.00
CA LEU A 365 22.56 -8.14 1.68
C LEU A 365 24.08 -8.03 1.76
N LYS A 366 24.80 -8.74 0.88
CA LYS A 366 26.27 -8.74 0.84
C LYS A 366 26.80 -7.97 -0.37
N PRO A 367 28.06 -7.48 -0.32
CA PRO A 367 28.72 -6.90 -1.49
C PRO A 367 28.70 -7.87 -2.68
N GLY A 368 28.39 -7.32 -3.86
CA GLY A 368 28.24 -8.11 -5.09
C GLY A 368 26.86 -8.75 -5.30
N GLU A 369 26.01 -8.75 -4.29
CA GLU A 369 24.61 -9.18 -4.40
C GLU A 369 23.69 -7.99 -4.68
N ALA A 370 22.48 -8.27 -5.18
CA ALA A 370 21.41 -7.31 -5.32
C ALA A 370 20.16 -7.79 -4.60
N PHE A 371 19.68 -6.98 -3.67
CA PHE A 371 18.32 -7.13 -3.15
C PHE A 371 17.33 -6.78 -4.25
N ARG A 372 16.36 -7.63 -4.49
CA ARG A 372 15.24 -7.37 -5.40
C ARG A 372 13.95 -7.84 -4.79
N SER A 373 12.95 -6.98 -4.82
CA SER A 373 11.60 -7.30 -4.37
C SER A 373 10.58 -6.61 -5.26
N LYS A 374 9.41 -7.23 -5.39
CA LYS A 374 8.27 -6.69 -6.13
C LYS A 374 7.01 -6.83 -5.31
N THR A 375 6.21 -5.76 -5.29
CA THR A 375 4.84 -5.76 -4.78
C THR A 375 3.92 -5.17 -5.84
N VAL A 376 2.75 -5.75 -5.99
CA VAL A 376 1.71 -5.30 -6.93
C VAL A 376 0.43 -5.07 -6.15
N PHE A 377 -0.05 -3.84 -6.15
CA PHE A 377 -1.39 -3.48 -5.71
C PHE A 377 -2.31 -3.43 -6.93
N LYS A 378 -3.23 -4.37 -7.05
CA LYS A 378 -4.19 -4.45 -8.15
C LYS A 378 -5.56 -4.02 -7.68
N PHE A 379 -6.13 -3.04 -8.38
CA PHE A 379 -7.43 -2.47 -8.07
C PHE A 379 -8.49 -2.97 -9.07
N SER A 380 -9.63 -3.40 -8.53
CA SER A 380 -10.78 -3.84 -9.32
C SER A 380 -12.08 -3.58 -8.56
N THR A 381 -13.22 -3.96 -9.16
CA THR A 381 -14.55 -3.91 -8.51
C THR A 381 -15.27 -5.24 -8.63
N LYS A 382 -16.17 -5.51 -7.67
CA LYS A 382 -17.03 -6.69 -7.60
C LYS A 382 -18.50 -6.28 -7.47
#